data_a81bcb0664c5719551a9ad343ec17958
#
_entry.id   a81bcb0664c5719551a9ad343ec17958
#
_cell.length_a   1.000
_cell.length_b   1.000
_cell.length_c   1.000
_cell.angle_alpha   90.00
_cell.angle_beta   90.00
_cell.angle_gamma   90.00
#
_symmetry.space_group_name_H-M   'P 1'
#
loop_
_entity.id
_entity.type
_entity.pdbx_description
1 polymer ?
#
loop_
_entity_poly.entity_id
_entity_poly.type
_entity_poly.pdbx_seq_one_letter_code
_entity_poly.pdbx_strand_id
1 'polypeptide(L)'
;MVTGASAGLGREFAMQLARKGYDLVLVARDGARLHTLANELKSFGASSEVIPADLTVDDEVSRVVARIDHAAPDVLVNNAGFGTRRSFVRESREQQEAMIRVHVLAANRLAHAAVHGMVARHSGAIINVSSIASWMTSPGNVNYSATKAWQRSFIESLSLELGGTGVYVQALCPGYVHTEFHARGAMDMSHTPSWMWMKADVVVAASLAALERRRPVVVVPGIGYKVIALTLRFMPKWCWQLLLGTVRGSRKPGGPGQ
;
A
#
# COMPACT_ATOMS: atom_id res chain seq x y z
N MET A 1 -5.38 9.87 -8.92
CA MET A 1 -5.89 9.85 -7.52
C MET A 1 -4.92 9.10 -6.62
N VAL A 2 -4.65 9.61 -5.40
CA VAL A 2 -3.75 8.95 -4.43
C VAL A 2 -4.47 8.87 -3.08
N THR A 3 -4.63 7.66 -2.54
CA THR A 3 -5.16 7.45 -1.18
C THR A 3 -4.03 7.40 -0.15
N GLY A 4 -4.29 7.88 1.08
CA GLY A 4 -3.25 8.03 2.10
C GLY A 4 -2.20 9.08 1.74
N ALA A 5 -2.59 10.12 0.98
CA ALA A 5 -1.69 11.11 0.42
C ALA A 5 -1.06 12.05 1.47
N SER A 6 -1.55 12.08 2.70
CA SER A 6 -1.08 13.02 3.74
C SER A 6 0.33 12.72 4.29
N ALA A 7 0.92 11.56 4.00
CA ALA A 7 2.23 11.16 4.52
C ALA A 7 2.90 10.03 3.73
N GLY A 8 4.18 9.80 4.00
CA GLY A 8 4.94 8.64 3.55
C GLY A 8 4.93 8.42 2.03
N LEU A 9 4.71 7.17 1.62
CA LEU A 9 4.67 6.82 0.19
C LEU A 9 3.56 7.53 -0.57
N GLY A 10 2.38 7.75 0.04
CA GLY A 10 1.28 8.44 -0.63
C GLY A 10 1.62 9.90 -0.95
N ARG A 11 2.25 10.62 -0.01
CA ARG A 11 2.74 11.97 -0.25
C ARG A 11 3.81 11.98 -1.34
N GLU A 12 4.72 11.04 -1.32
CA GLU A 12 5.77 10.94 -2.33
C GLU A 12 5.23 10.60 -3.72
N PHE A 13 4.22 9.71 -3.82
CA PHE A 13 3.50 9.48 -5.08
C PHE A 13 2.89 10.76 -5.62
N ALA A 14 2.21 11.55 -4.77
CA ALA A 14 1.62 12.82 -5.20
C ALA A 14 2.69 13.79 -5.72
N MET A 15 3.83 13.92 -5.02
CA MET A 15 4.94 14.77 -5.43
C MET A 15 5.54 14.35 -6.78
N GLN A 16 5.83 13.06 -6.97
CA GLN A 16 6.44 12.58 -8.21
C GLN A 16 5.47 12.60 -9.39
N LEU A 17 4.18 12.32 -9.17
CA LEU A 17 3.16 12.43 -10.21
C LEU A 17 2.97 13.90 -10.64
N ALA A 18 2.93 14.85 -9.69
CA ALA A 18 2.87 16.28 -10.02
C ALA A 18 4.06 16.75 -10.87
N ARG A 19 5.29 16.32 -10.52
CA ARG A 19 6.49 16.61 -11.33
C ARG A 19 6.43 16.02 -12.74
N LYS A 20 5.61 14.98 -12.96
CA LYS A 20 5.36 14.38 -14.27
C LYS A 20 4.17 15.02 -15.00
N GLY A 21 3.60 16.12 -14.47
CA GLY A 21 2.52 16.88 -15.11
C GLY A 21 1.11 16.33 -14.84
N TYR A 22 0.92 15.44 -13.85
CA TYR A 22 -0.41 15.00 -13.46
C TYR A 22 -1.07 15.98 -12.50
N ASP A 23 -2.35 16.25 -12.72
CA ASP A 23 -3.24 16.82 -11.71
C ASP A 23 -3.63 15.75 -10.68
N LEU A 24 -3.84 16.14 -9.43
CA LEU A 24 -3.98 15.22 -8.33
C LEU A 24 -5.36 15.25 -7.67
N VAL A 25 -5.89 14.07 -7.35
CA VAL A 25 -6.96 13.92 -6.36
C VAL A 25 -6.33 13.28 -5.13
N LEU A 26 -6.30 14.03 -4.03
CA LEU A 26 -5.61 13.67 -2.78
C LEU A 26 -6.63 13.22 -1.74
N VAL A 27 -6.54 11.96 -1.29
CA VAL A 27 -7.48 11.37 -0.35
C VAL A 27 -6.75 10.94 0.93
N ALA A 28 -7.14 11.47 2.08
CA ALA A 28 -6.72 11.01 3.42
C ALA A 28 -7.63 11.63 4.49
N ARG A 29 -7.51 11.17 5.74
CA ARG A 29 -8.28 11.70 6.88
C ARG A 29 -7.91 13.13 7.27
N ASP A 30 -6.62 13.43 7.21
CA ASP A 30 -6.06 14.72 7.63
C ASP A 30 -6.16 15.75 6.49
N GLY A 31 -7.27 16.47 6.46
CA GLY A 31 -7.52 17.52 5.47
C GLY A 31 -6.50 18.66 5.53
N ALA A 32 -6.00 19.04 6.70
CA ALA A 32 -5.02 20.11 6.84
C ALA A 32 -3.69 19.75 6.15
N ARG A 33 -3.20 18.52 6.37
CA ARG A 33 -2.01 18.02 5.67
C ARG A 33 -2.23 17.89 4.16
N LEU A 34 -3.44 17.52 3.72
CA LEU A 34 -3.76 17.46 2.28
C LEU A 34 -3.74 18.85 1.64
N HIS A 35 -4.30 19.87 2.30
CA HIS A 35 -4.24 21.24 1.80
C HIS A 35 -2.82 21.79 1.75
N THR A 36 -1.99 21.49 2.75
CA THR A 36 -0.56 21.82 2.73
C THR A 36 0.12 21.19 1.52
N LEU A 37 -0.09 19.88 1.30
CA LEU A 37 0.46 19.19 0.14
C LEU A 37 -0.05 19.78 -1.17
N ALA A 38 -1.35 20.04 -1.30
CA ALA A 38 -1.93 20.65 -2.50
C ALA A 38 -1.28 21.99 -2.84
N ASN A 39 -0.98 22.82 -1.82
CA ASN A 39 -0.25 24.07 -2.02
C ASN A 39 1.20 23.85 -2.48
N GLU A 40 1.89 22.85 -1.94
CA GLU A 40 3.24 22.49 -2.41
C GLU A 40 3.23 22.04 -3.88
N LEU A 41 2.21 21.26 -4.29
CA LEU A 41 2.11 20.73 -5.64
C LEU A 41 1.90 21.83 -6.70
N LYS A 42 1.35 23.00 -6.33
CA LYS A 42 1.24 24.16 -7.21
C LYS A 42 2.59 24.63 -7.76
N SER A 43 3.67 24.45 -7.00
CA SER A 43 5.02 24.81 -7.47
C SER A 43 5.49 23.97 -8.67
N PHE A 44 4.86 22.84 -8.93
CA PHE A 44 5.08 22.00 -10.12
C PHE A 44 4.06 22.23 -11.22
N GLY A 45 3.16 23.22 -11.06
CA GLY A 45 2.09 23.52 -12.01
C GLY A 45 0.89 22.57 -11.92
N ALA A 46 0.86 21.66 -10.96
CA ALA A 46 -0.22 20.69 -10.79
C ALA A 46 -1.41 21.30 -10.05
N SER A 47 -2.63 21.11 -10.54
CA SER A 47 -3.84 21.33 -9.78
C SER A 47 -4.14 20.14 -8.87
N SER A 48 -4.85 20.40 -7.75
CA SER A 48 -5.14 19.35 -6.78
C SER A 48 -6.52 19.50 -6.19
N GLU A 49 -7.30 18.43 -6.25
CA GLU A 49 -8.56 18.27 -5.53
C GLU A 49 -8.27 17.56 -4.21
N VAL A 50 -8.77 18.09 -3.10
CA VAL A 50 -8.59 17.53 -1.76
C VAL A 50 -9.90 16.90 -1.28
N ILE A 51 -9.86 15.62 -0.94
CA ILE A 51 -11.00 14.88 -0.41
C ILE A 51 -10.61 14.30 0.97
N PRO A 52 -10.94 15.00 2.07
CA PRO A 52 -10.81 14.42 3.39
C PRO A 52 -11.76 13.24 3.53
N ALA A 53 -11.21 12.03 3.78
CA ALA A 53 -12.00 10.82 3.92
C ALA A 53 -11.30 9.79 4.81
N ASP A 54 -12.07 9.20 5.74
CA ASP A 54 -11.70 8.00 6.48
C ASP A 54 -12.19 6.76 5.73
N LEU A 55 -11.26 6.02 5.14
CA LEU A 55 -11.57 4.82 4.37
C LEU A 55 -11.98 3.60 5.23
N THR A 56 -12.17 3.77 6.54
CA THR A 56 -12.84 2.81 7.41
C THR A 56 -14.36 3.01 7.44
N VAL A 57 -14.85 4.17 6.98
CA VAL A 57 -16.26 4.58 7.01
C VAL A 57 -16.89 4.41 5.64
N ASP A 58 -17.95 3.60 5.55
CA ASP A 58 -18.56 3.21 4.27
C ASP A 58 -19.10 4.40 3.45
N ASP A 59 -19.73 5.39 4.10
CA ASP A 59 -20.24 6.58 3.43
C ASP A 59 -19.11 7.45 2.85
N GLU A 60 -17.99 7.52 3.56
CA GLU A 60 -16.83 8.28 3.09
C GLU A 60 -16.13 7.58 1.92
N VAL A 61 -16.06 6.24 1.94
CA VAL A 61 -15.62 5.46 0.78
C VAL A 61 -16.57 5.69 -0.39
N SER A 62 -17.89 5.70 -0.15
CA SER A 62 -18.89 5.94 -1.21
C SER A 62 -18.73 7.31 -1.86
N ARG A 63 -18.38 8.36 -1.10
CA ARG A 63 -18.06 9.68 -1.68
C ARG A 63 -16.85 9.62 -2.63
N VAL A 64 -15.81 8.89 -2.25
CA VAL A 64 -14.61 8.75 -3.10
C VAL A 64 -14.95 7.92 -4.35
N VAL A 65 -15.76 6.86 -4.20
CA VAL A 65 -16.27 6.06 -5.33
C VAL A 65 -17.07 6.94 -6.30
N ALA A 66 -18.02 7.72 -5.81
CA ALA A 66 -18.82 8.63 -6.64
C ALA A 66 -17.95 9.62 -7.41
N ARG A 67 -16.85 10.11 -6.80
CA ARG A 67 -15.88 10.96 -7.50
C ARG A 67 -15.16 10.21 -8.63
N ILE A 68 -14.86 8.93 -8.44
CA ILE A 68 -14.24 8.08 -9.47
C ILE A 68 -15.24 7.78 -10.59
N ASP A 69 -16.49 7.47 -10.26
CA ASP A 69 -17.56 7.19 -11.23
C ASP A 69 -17.85 8.42 -12.12
N HIS A 70 -17.79 9.63 -11.54
CA HIS A 70 -17.93 10.87 -12.30
C HIS A 70 -16.79 11.08 -13.31
N ALA A 71 -15.54 10.84 -12.89
CA ALA A 71 -14.37 10.94 -13.74
C ALA A 71 -13.26 9.99 -13.24
N ALA A 72 -13.18 8.82 -13.88
CA ALA A 72 -12.17 7.83 -13.54
C ALA A 72 -10.74 8.39 -13.73
N PRO A 73 -9.86 8.30 -12.72
CA PRO A 73 -8.51 8.81 -12.81
C PRO A 73 -7.67 8.01 -13.82
N ASP A 74 -6.66 8.66 -14.43
CA ASP A 74 -5.69 7.93 -15.28
C ASP A 74 -4.83 6.98 -14.46
N VAL A 75 -4.52 7.38 -13.23
CA VAL A 75 -3.77 6.55 -12.28
C VAL A 75 -4.47 6.56 -10.93
N LEU A 76 -4.86 5.39 -10.44
CA LEU A 76 -5.33 5.17 -9.07
C LEU A 76 -4.21 4.55 -8.24
N VAL A 77 -3.77 5.23 -7.17
CA VAL A 77 -2.83 4.71 -6.19
C VAL A 77 -3.58 4.36 -4.90
N ASN A 78 -3.89 3.09 -4.70
CA ASN A 78 -4.40 2.53 -3.45
C ASN A 78 -3.23 2.34 -2.48
N ASN A 79 -2.90 3.40 -1.74
CA ASN A 79 -1.78 3.41 -0.80
C ASN A 79 -2.24 3.51 0.67
N ALA A 80 -3.45 4.00 0.93
CA ALA A 80 -3.96 4.11 2.30
C ALA A 80 -3.82 2.78 3.06
N GLY A 81 -3.30 2.85 4.27
CA GLY A 81 -3.11 1.69 5.11
C GLY A 81 -2.30 1.99 6.37
N PHE A 82 -2.32 1.05 7.29
CA PHE A 82 -1.58 1.11 8.55
C PHE A 82 -1.17 -0.28 9.01
N GLY A 83 -0.19 -0.35 9.92
CA GLY A 83 0.24 -1.59 10.57
C GLY A 83 -0.40 -1.77 11.94
N THR A 84 -0.35 -2.99 12.50
CA THR A 84 -0.75 -3.27 13.88
C THR A 84 0.43 -3.12 14.84
N ARG A 85 0.11 -2.72 16.07
CA ARG A 85 1.09 -2.58 17.16
C ARG A 85 1.18 -3.82 18.05
N ARG A 86 0.13 -4.63 18.04
CA ARG A 86 -0.07 -5.75 18.99
C ARG A 86 -0.29 -7.06 18.25
N SER A 87 -0.09 -8.15 18.95
CA SER A 87 -0.48 -9.46 18.44
C SER A 87 -2.00 -9.53 18.25
N PHE A 88 -2.46 -10.39 17.36
CA PHE A 88 -3.88 -10.57 17.04
C PHE A 88 -4.76 -10.74 18.29
N VAL A 89 -4.25 -11.48 19.29
CA VAL A 89 -4.98 -11.74 20.55
C VAL A 89 -5.10 -10.48 21.44
N ARG A 90 -4.15 -9.55 21.33
CA ARG A 90 -4.07 -8.35 22.17
C ARG A 90 -4.59 -7.07 21.49
N GLU A 91 -4.79 -7.11 20.18
CA GLU A 91 -5.33 -5.99 19.44
C GLU A 91 -6.85 -5.96 19.53
N SER A 92 -7.46 -4.78 19.55
CA SER A 92 -8.91 -4.66 19.58
C SER A 92 -9.56 -5.16 18.28
N ARG A 93 -10.80 -5.60 18.37
CA ARG A 93 -11.58 -6.05 17.21
C ARG A 93 -11.71 -4.91 16.20
N GLU A 94 -12.00 -3.72 16.67
CA GLU A 94 -12.21 -2.52 15.86
C GLU A 94 -10.97 -2.18 15.01
N GLN A 95 -9.76 -2.30 15.58
CA GLN A 95 -8.50 -2.09 14.85
C GLN A 95 -8.25 -3.18 13.80
N GLN A 96 -8.61 -4.43 14.13
CA GLN A 96 -8.48 -5.55 13.18
C GLN A 96 -9.45 -5.38 12.01
N GLU A 97 -10.70 -4.99 12.28
CA GLU A 97 -11.71 -4.73 11.25
C GLU A 97 -11.35 -3.49 10.41
N ALA A 98 -10.90 -2.40 11.04
CA ALA A 98 -10.47 -1.19 10.36
C ALA A 98 -9.35 -1.47 9.34
N MET A 99 -8.41 -2.36 9.67
CA MET A 99 -7.37 -2.76 8.73
C MET A 99 -7.95 -3.46 7.50
N ILE A 100 -8.88 -4.40 7.69
CA ILE A 100 -9.54 -5.11 6.57
C ILE A 100 -10.37 -4.12 5.74
N ARG A 101 -11.11 -3.20 6.39
CA ARG A 101 -11.88 -2.16 5.70
C ARG A 101 -11.01 -1.32 4.78
N VAL A 102 -9.88 -0.81 5.27
CA VAL A 102 -8.98 0.04 4.47
C VAL A 102 -8.21 -0.76 3.42
N HIS A 103 -7.55 -1.86 3.84
CA HIS A 103 -6.62 -2.57 2.95
C HIS A 103 -7.32 -3.44 1.90
N VAL A 104 -8.55 -3.91 2.19
CA VAL A 104 -9.28 -4.83 1.33
C VAL A 104 -10.51 -4.16 0.75
N LEU A 105 -11.49 -3.80 1.60
CA LEU A 105 -12.81 -3.37 1.12
C LEU A 105 -12.73 -2.04 0.37
N ALA A 106 -12.10 -1.01 0.95
CA ALA A 106 -11.95 0.27 0.29
C ALA A 106 -11.11 0.15 -0.98
N ALA A 107 -9.95 -0.52 -0.92
CA ALA A 107 -9.09 -0.71 -2.09
C ALA A 107 -9.82 -1.43 -3.24
N ASN A 108 -10.63 -2.46 -2.91
CA ASN A 108 -11.46 -3.18 -3.89
C ASN A 108 -12.51 -2.26 -4.52
N ARG A 109 -13.28 -1.52 -3.70
CA ARG A 109 -14.35 -0.63 -4.19
C ARG A 109 -13.79 0.47 -5.09
N LEU A 110 -12.68 1.09 -4.72
CA LEU A 110 -12.03 2.12 -5.51
C LEU A 110 -11.47 1.57 -6.83
N ALA A 111 -10.84 0.38 -6.78
CA ALA A 111 -10.33 -0.28 -7.98
C ALA A 111 -11.47 -0.65 -8.93
N HIS A 112 -12.58 -1.21 -8.40
CA HIS A 112 -13.75 -1.59 -9.19
C HIS A 112 -14.37 -0.36 -9.90
N ALA A 113 -14.56 0.74 -9.18
CA ALA A 113 -15.07 1.97 -9.79
C ALA A 113 -14.13 2.50 -10.89
N ALA A 114 -12.82 2.52 -10.63
CA ALA A 114 -11.85 3.06 -11.60
C ALA A 114 -11.72 2.21 -12.86
N VAL A 115 -11.78 0.88 -12.75
CA VAL A 115 -11.53 -0.02 -13.87
C VAL A 115 -12.55 0.13 -14.99
N HIS A 116 -13.81 0.42 -14.68
CA HIS A 116 -14.86 0.59 -15.69
C HIS A 116 -14.55 1.73 -16.66
N GLY A 117 -14.25 2.92 -16.14
CA GLY A 117 -13.88 4.07 -16.97
C GLY A 117 -12.53 3.89 -17.67
N MET A 118 -11.58 3.19 -17.04
CA MET A 118 -10.27 2.90 -17.65
C MET A 118 -10.39 1.93 -18.82
N VAL A 119 -11.20 0.88 -18.70
CA VAL A 119 -11.46 -0.09 -19.79
C VAL A 119 -12.20 0.59 -20.93
N ALA A 120 -13.22 1.40 -20.65
CA ALA A 120 -14.00 2.08 -21.66
C ALA A 120 -13.14 3.02 -22.56
N ARG A 121 -12.10 3.66 -21.99
CA ARG A 121 -11.16 4.50 -22.74
C ARG A 121 -9.88 3.80 -23.20
N HIS A 122 -9.77 2.49 -22.96
CA HIS A 122 -8.58 1.67 -23.26
C HIS A 122 -7.28 2.24 -22.66
N SER A 123 -7.36 2.91 -21.53
CA SER A 123 -6.20 3.55 -20.89
C SER A 123 -6.44 3.76 -19.39
N GLY A 124 -5.42 3.48 -18.60
CA GLY A 124 -5.42 3.71 -17.17
C GLY A 124 -4.42 2.83 -16.43
N ALA A 125 -4.26 3.11 -15.14
CA ALA A 125 -3.44 2.27 -14.27
C ALA A 125 -3.95 2.23 -12.83
N ILE A 126 -3.82 1.07 -12.19
CA ILE A 126 -4.11 0.88 -10.77
C ILE A 126 -2.85 0.37 -10.08
N ILE A 127 -2.40 1.08 -9.04
CA ILE A 127 -1.26 0.69 -8.20
C ILE A 127 -1.80 0.38 -6.79
N ASN A 128 -1.71 -0.88 -6.37
CA ASN A 128 -1.95 -1.24 -4.97
C ASN A 128 -0.62 -1.31 -4.22
N VAL A 129 -0.47 -0.51 -3.16
CA VAL A 129 0.72 -0.54 -2.30
C VAL A 129 0.57 -1.69 -1.30
N SER A 130 1.12 -2.83 -1.68
CA SER A 130 1.23 -4.04 -0.87
C SER A 130 2.48 -3.97 0.04
N SER A 131 3.22 -5.04 0.21
CA SER A 131 4.45 -5.15 1.02
C SER A 131 5.18 -6.45 0.71
N ILE A 132 6.46 -6.53 1.04
CA ILE A 132 7.21 -7.79 1.13
C ILE A 132 6.53 -8.77 2.11
N ALA A 133 5.81 -8.26 3.11
CA ALA A 133 5.01 -9.06 4.04
C ALA A 133 3.91 -9.89 3.36
N SER A 134 3.57 -9.61 2.11
CA SER A 134 2.60 -10.38 1.32
C SER A 134 3.02 -11.83 1.03
N TRP A 135 4.29 -12.16 1.21
CA TRP A 135 4.82 -13.53 1.12
C TRP A 135 5.14 -14.15 2.48
N MET A 136 4.99 -13.37 3.57
CA MET A 136 5.39 -13.78 4.91
C MET A 136 4.17 -14.17 5.74
N THR A 137 4.36 -15.15 6.61
CA THR A 137 3.44 -15.44 7.71
C THR A 137 4.24 -15.27 9.01
N SER A 138 3.87 -14.29 9.83
CA SER A 138 4.61 -14.03 11.07
C SER A 138 3.67 -13.68 12.23
N PRO A 139 4.02 -14.09 13.45
CA PRO A 139 3.32 -13.65 14.66
C PRO A 139 3.34 -12.11 14.76
N GLY A 140 2.24 -11.54 15.25
CA GLY A 140 2.13 -10.08 15.42
C GLY A 140 1.69 -9.30 14.17
N ASN A 141 1.64 -9.96 12.99
CA ASN A 141 1.25 -9.33 11.73
C ASN A 141 0.15 -10.10 10.98
N VAL A 142 -0.76 -10.76 11.71
CA VAL A 142 -1.74 -11.69 11.11
C VAL A 142 -2.55 -11.02 10.02
N ASN A 143 -3.35 -10.01 10.36
CA ASN A 143 -4.18 -9.31 9.38
C ASN A 143 -3.36 -8.45 8.41
N TYR A 144 -2.25 -7.86 8.86
CA TYR A 144 -1.39 -7.09 7.97
C TYR A 144 -0.84 -7.94 6.83
N SER A 145 -0.21 -9.08 7.15
CA SER A 145 0.33 -9.99 6.13
C SER A 145 -0.78 -10.56 5.24
N ALA A 146 -1.91 -10.93 5.83
CA ALA A 146 -3.06 -11.48 5.09
C ALA A 146 -3.64 -10.45 4.11
N THR A 147 -3.85 -9.20 4.55
CA THR A 147 -4.40 -8.15 3.68
C THR A 147 -3.40 -7.73 2.60
N LYS A 148 -2.09 -7.71 2.90
CA LYS A 148 -1.06 -7.43 1.90
C LYS A 148 -0.92 -8.58 0.88
N ALA A 149 -1.10 -9.83 1.30
CA ALA A 149 -1.17 -10.97 0.40
C ALA A 149 -2.41 -10.88 -0.52
N TRP A 150 -3.57 -10.50 0.04
CA TRP A 150 -4.78 -10.24 -0.75
C TRP A 150 -4.52 -9.15 -1.80
N GLN A 151 -3.97 -8.01 -1.42
CA GLN A 151 -3.69 -6.91 -2.36
C GLN A 151 -2.80 -7.33 -3.51
N ARG A 152 -1.75 -8.14 -3.25
CA ARG A 152 -0.87 -8.66 -4.28
C ARG A 152 -1.61 -9.65 -5.19
N SER A 153 -2.27 -10.66 -4.62
CA SER A 153 -2.99 -11.68 -5.37
C SER A 153 -4.15 -11.11 -6.20
N PHE A 154 -4.88 -10.13 -5.64
CA PHE A 154 -5.92 -9.39 -6.34
C PHE A 154 -5.38 -8.73 -7.62
N ILE A 155 -4.26 -8.03 -7.53
CA ILE A 155 -3.65 -7.36 -8.68
C ILE A 155 -3.09 -8.36 -9.69
N GLU A 156 -2.47 -9.46 -9.24
CA GLU A 156 -2.00 -10.53 -10.13
C GLU A 156 -3.16 -11.12 -10.94
N SER A 157 -4.30 -11.41 -10.29
CA SER A 157 -5.50 -11.93 -10.97
C SER A 157 -6.14 -10.88 -11.89
N LEU A 158 -6.30 -9.65 -11.40
CA LEU A 158 -6.88 -8.56 -12.20
C LEU A 158 -6.04 -8.25 -13.45
N SER A 159 -4.72 -8.43 -13.39
CA SER A 159 -3.85 -8.24 -14.55
C SER A 159 -4.13 -9.22 -15.68
N LEU A 160 -4.51 -10.45 -15.34
CA LEU A 160 -4.88 -11.47 -16.34
C LEU A 160 -6.24 -11.16 -16.96
N GLU A 161 -7.20 -10.71 -16.16
CA GLU A 161 -8.54 -10.33 -16.61
C GLU A 161 -8.51 -9.09 -17.52
N LEU A 162 -7.63 -8.12 -17.22
CA LEU A 162 -7.49 -6.90 -18.01
C LEU A 162 -6.54 -7.02 -19.22
N GLY A 163 -6.08 -8.22 -19.53
CA GLY A 163 -5.23 -8.46 -20.70
C GLY A 163 -5.88 -7.94 -21.99
N GLY A 164 -5.15 -7.12 -22.76
CA GLY A 164 -5.63 -6.53 -24.01
C GLY A 164 -6.55 -5.30 -23.87
N THR A 165 -6.98 -4.94 -22.67
CA THR A 165 -7.89 -3.77 -22.45
C THR A 165 -7.18 -2.43 -22.51
N GLY A 166 -5.84 -2.39 -22.50
CA GLY A 166 -5.09 -1.15 -22.38
C GLY A 166 -4.96 -0.63 -20.93
N VAL A 167 -5.43 -1.33 -19.92
CA VAL A 167 -5.29 -0.97 -18.51
C VAL A 167 -4.10 -1.71 -17.89
N TYR A 168 -3.24 -1.00 -17.17
CA TYR A 168 -2.13 -1.59 -16.43
C TYR A 168 -2.45 -1.66 -14.94
N VAL A 169 -2.09 -2.76 -14.30
CA VAL A 169 -2.25 -2.91 -12.84
C VAL A 169 -0.93 -3.36 -12.19
N GLN A 170 -0.68 -2.85 -10.99
CA GLN A 170 0.58 -3.07 -10.30
C GLN A 170 0.37 -3.33 -8.81
N ALA A 171 0.99 -4.38 -8.27
CA ALA A 171 1.22 -4.56 -6.85
C ALA A 171 2.64 -4.07 -6.50
N LEU A 172 2.74 -2.93 -5.83
CA LEU A 172 3.99 -2.44 -5.30
C LEU A 172 4.28 -3.12 -3.95
N CYS A 173 5.37 -3.86 -3.85
CA CYS A 173 5.72 -4.65 -2.67
C CYS A 173 7.05 -4.16 -2.06
N PRO A 174 7.08 -3.00 -1.38
CA PRO A 174 8.29 -2.50 -0.75
C PRO A 174 8.68 -3.32 0.48
N GLY A 175 9.96 -3.25 0.84
CA GLY A 175 10.46 -3.61 2.14
C GLY A 175 10.24 -2.50 3.17
N TYR A 176 11.21 -2.34 4.10
CA TYR A 176 11.17 -1.24 5.06
C TYR A 176 11.46 0.10 4.37
N VAL A 177 10.61 1.09 4.62
CA VAL A 177 10.72 2.42 4.03
C VAL A 177 10.75 3.48 5.13
N HIS A 178 11.68 4.40 5.06
CA HIS A 178 11.75 5.56 5.95
C HIS A 178 10.52 6.45 5.75
N THR A 179 9.49 6.22 6.56
CA THR A 179 8.24 6.98 6.58
C THR A 179 7.67 7.01 8.00
N GLU A 180 6.67 7.86 8.23
CA GLU A 180 5.92 7.88 9.50
C GLU A 180 5.12 6.57 9.76
N PHE A 181 5.06 5.64 8.82
CA PHE A 181 4.27 4.40 8.92
C PHE A 181 4.69 3.55 10.13
N HIS A 182 5.98 3.34 10.32
CA HIS A 182 6.50 2.53 11.43
C HIS A 182 6.35 3.26 12.78
N ALA A 183 6.58 4.58 12.80
CA ALA A 183 6.36 5.39 13.99
C ALA A 183 4.89 5.42 14.42
N ARG A 184 3.97 5.60 13.47
CA ARG A 184 2.51 5.52 13.73
C ARG A 184 2.07 4.12 14.16
N GLY A 185 2.72 3.07 13.64
CA GLY A 185 2.54 1.68 14.05
C GLY A 185 3.14 1.37 15.42
N ALA A 186 3.91 2.27 16.07
CA ALA A 186 4.72 2.05 17.26
C ALA A 186 5.49 0.69 17.20
N MET A 187 5.98 0.37 16.02
CA MET A 187 6.77 -0.83 15.80
C MET A 187 8.18 -0.58 16.32
N ASP A 188 8.69 -1.47 17.18
CA ASP A 188 10.10 -1.44 17.54
C ASP A 188 10.94 -1.91 16.35
N MET A 189 11.62 -0.98 15.75
CA MET A 189 12.47 -1.18 14.58
C MET A 189 13.95 -1.11 14.91
N SER A 190 14.32 -1.03 16.19
CA SER A 190 15.70 -0.87 16.67
C SER A 190 16.66 -1.98 16.19
N HIS A 191 16.12 -3.17 15.94
CA HIS A 191 16.89 -4.32 15.46
C HIS A 191 16.94 -4.44 13.93
N THR A 192 16.32 -3.51 13.18
CA THR A 192 16.32 -3.57 11.71
C THR A 192 17.59 -2.93 11.16
N PRO A 193 18.47 -3.70 10.49
CA PRO A 193 19.71 -3.17 9.94
C PRO A 193 19.47 -1.99 8.98
N SER A 194 20.33 -0.99 9.02
CA SER A 194 20.19 0.24 8.22
C SER A 194 20.13 -0.02 6.71
N TRP A 195 20.82 -1.04 6.21
CA TRP A 195 20.82 -1.41 4.80
C TRP A 195 19.47 -1.96 4.30
N MET A 196 18.58 -2.37 5.20
CA MET A 196 17.22 -2.79 4.85
C MET A 196 16.27 -1.61 4.63
N TRP A 197 16.67 -0.41 5.02
CA TRP A 197 15.80 0.75 4.89
C TRP A 197 15.94 1.41 3.53
N MET A 198 14.83 1.67 2.89
CA MET A 198 14.75 2.37 1.61
C MET A 198 14.20 3.79 1.80
N LYS A 199 14.61 4.69 0.94
CA LYS A 199 13.99 6.03 0.85
C LYS A 199 12.68 5.93 0.08
N ALA A 200 11.69 6.75 0.47
CA ALA A 200 10.37 6.75 -0.16
C ALA A 200 10.43 7.14 -1.64
N ASP A 201 11.30 8.09 -1.98
CA ASP A 201 11.53 8.55 -3.36
C ASP A 201 12.01 7.43 -4.29
N VAL A 202 12.95 6.61 -3.82
CA VAL A 202 13.46 5.44 -4.58
C VAL A 202 12.36 4.40 -4.81
N VAL A 203 11.54 4.14 -3.79
CA VAL A 203 10.44 3.17 -3.88
C VAL A 203 9.38 3.63 -4.89
N VAL A 204 8.98 4.90 -4.81
CA VAL A 204 7.98 5.48 -5.72
C VAL A 204 8.55 5.59 -7.14
N ALA A 205 9.78 6.02 -7.31
CA ALA A 205 10.42 6.08 -8.63
C ALA A 205 10.45 4.70 -9.32
N ALA A 206 10.74 3.63 -8.57
CA ALA A 206 10.70 2.27 -9.11
C ALA A 206 9.29 1.85 -9.56
N SER A 207 8.26 2.25 -8.80
CA SER A 207 6.86 2.02 -9.15
C SER A 207 6.47 2.78 -10.43
N LEU A 208 6.80 4.05 -10.51
CA LEU A 208 6.46 4.89 -11.66
C LEU A 208 7.24 4.49 -12.93
N ALA A 209 8.49 4.04 -12.79
CA ALA A 209 9.23 3.46 -13.91
C ALA A 209 8.60 2.16 -14.44
N ALA A 210 8.01 1.35 -13.57
CA ALA A 210 7.26 0.16 -13.97
C ALA A 210 5.91 0.55 -14.62
N LEU A 211 5.24 1.59 -14.12
CA LEU A 211 4.04 2.17 -14.71
C LEU A 211 4.30 2.62 -16.16
N GLU A 212 5.36 3.36 -16.42
CA GLU A 212 5.73 3.83 -17.76
C GLU A 212 5.99 2.68 -18.75
N ARG A 213 6.64 1.63 -18.25
CA ARG A 213 6.92 0.41 -19.05
C ARG A 213 5.72 -0.54 -19.13
N ARG A 214 4.68 -0.32 -18.32
CA ARG A 214 3.50 -1.18 -18.13
C ARG A 214 3.89 -2.63 -17.75
N ARG A 215 4.98 -2.79 -17.02
CA ARG A 215 5.53 -4.07 -16.51
C ARG A 215 6.65 -3.83 -15.48
N PRO A 216 6.92 -4.78 -14.54
CA PRO A 216 6.12 -5.98 -14.26
C PRO A 216 4.86 -5.66 -13.45
N VAL A 217 3.94 -6.62 -13.35
CA VAL A 217 2.73 -6.51 -12.51
C VAL A 217 3.08 -6.44 -11.02
N VAL A 218 4.04 -7.24 -10.57
CA VAL A 218 4.54 -7.19 -9.18
C VAL A 218 5.89 -6.48 -9.16
N VAL A 219 5.94 -5.34 -8.48
CA VAL A 219 7.12 -4.50 -8.36
C VAL A 219 7.70 -4.61 -6.96
N VAL A 220 8.90 -5.14 -6.84
CA VAL A 220 9.68 -5.19 -5.59
C VAL A 220 10.88 -4.26 -5.76
N PRO A 221 10.88 -3.08 -5.10
CA PRO A 221 12.01 -2.15 -5.17
C PRO A 221 13.24 -2.70 -4.45
N GLY A 222 14.43 -2.47 -5.03
CA GLY A 222 15.71 -2.89 -4.45
C GLY A 222 16.07 -4.36 -4.73
N ILE A 223 17.34 -4.60 -5.08
CA ILE A 223 17.83 -5.94 -5.45
C ILE A 223 17.73 -6.89 -4.26
N GLY A 224 18.12 -6.46 -3.06
CA GLY A 224 18.04 -7.29 -1.85
C GLY A 224 16.62 -7.78 -1.57
N TYR A 225 15.62 -6.91 -1.71
CA TYR A 225 14.23 -7.29 -1.53
C TYR A 225 13.68 -8.18 -2.65
N LYS A 226 14.19 -8.05 -3.88
CA LYS A 226 13.85 -8.98 -4.96
C LYS A 226 14.33 -10.40 -4.63
N VAL A 227 15.55 -10.53 -4.11
CA VAL A 227 16.09 -11.83 -3.68
C VAL A 227 15.25 -12.40 -2.52
N ILE A 228 14.94 -11.57 -1.51
CA ILE A 228 14.08 -11.99 -0.39
C ILE A 228 12.70 -12.44 -0.90
N ALA A 229 12.05 -11.66 -1.77
CA ALA A 229 10.75 -12.02 -2.32
C ALA A 229 10.80 -13.34 -3.10
N LEU A 230 11.84 -13.54 -3.91
CA LEU A 230 12.04 -14.78 -4.68
C LEU A 230 12.22 -15.97 -3.73
N THR A 231 13.07 -15.84 -2.73
CA THR A 231 13.28 -16.88 -1.72
C THR A 231 11.97 -17.22 -1.00
N LEU A 232 11.23 -16.22 -0.51
CA LEU A 232 9.96 -16.43 0.18
C LEU A 232 8.88 -17.06 -0.72
N ARG A 233 8.89 -16.77 -2.01
CA ARG A 233 7.95 -17.33 -2.98
C ARG A 233 8.12 -18.84 -3.18
N PHE A 234 9.36 -19.31 -3.17
CA PHE A 234 9.70 -20.72 -3.43
C PHE A 234 10.01 -21.51 -2.15
N MET A 235 10.17 -20.84 -1.02
CA MET A 235 10.45 -21.50 0.25
C MET A 235 9.23 -22.31 0.73
N PRO A 236 9.37 -23.60 1.00
CA PRO A 236 8.31 -24.39 1.59
C PRO A 236 7.87 -23.81 2.96
N LYS A 237 6.56 -23.81 3.22
CA LYS A 237 6.01 -23.19 4.44
C LYS A 237 6.59 -23.79 5.72
N TRP A 238 6.96 -25.07 5.71
CA TRP A 238 7.58 -25.73 6.86
C TRP A 238 8.98 -25.18 7.19
N CYS A 239 9.79 -24.80 6.19
CA CYS A 239 11.09 -24.14 6.41
C CYS A 239 10.90 -22.82 7.15
N TRP A 240 9.89 -22.03 6.74
CA TRP A 240 9.56 -20.78 7.40
C TRP A 240 9.10 -20.97 8.84
N GLN A 241 8.29 -22.01 9.09
CA GLN A 241 7.83 -22.36 10.44
C GLN A 241 8.98 -22.80 11.36
N LEU A 242 9.95 -23.53 10.83
CA LEU A 242 11.16 -23.91 11.58
C LEU A 242 12.01 -22.67 11.95
N LEU A 243 12.25 -21.78 11.01
CA LEU A 243 12.99 -20.52 11.27
C LEU A 243 12.30 -19.65 12.34
N LEU A 244 10.98 -19.55 12.29
CA LEU A 244 10.21 -18.80 13.29
C LEU A 244 10.11 -19.57 14.63
N GLY A 245 10.11 -20.89 14.61
CA GLY A 245 10.09 -21.75 15.80
C GLY A 245 11.38 -21.61 16.63
N THR A 246 12.52 -21.52 15.97
CA THR A 246 13.82 -21.29 16.64
C THR A 246 13.89 -19.91 17.30
N VAL A 247 13.26 -18.90 16.71
CA VAL A 247 13.15 -17.55 17.32
C VAL A 247 12.20 -17.53 18.54
N ARG A 248 11.19 -18.41 18.58
CA ARG A 248 10.28 -18.55 19.73
C ARG A 248 10.94 -19.21 20.94
N GLY A 249 11.87 -20.12 20.74
CA GLY A 249 12.59 -20.82 21.82
C GLY A 249 13.45 -19.88 22.68
N SER A 250 13.79 -18.70 22.19
CA SER A 250 14.60 -17.70 22.92
C SER A 250 13.78 -16.67 23.71
N ARG A 251 12.47 -16.56 23.50
CA ARG A 251 11.58 -15.70 24.30
C ARG A 251 10.87 -16.56 25.36
N LYS A 252 11.43 -16.64 26.56
CA LYS A 252 10.73 -17.15 27.75
C LYS A 252 9.39 -16.39 27.89
N PRO A 253 8.27 -17.08 28.18
CA PRO A 253 7.04 -16.38 28.52
C PRO A 253 7.31 -15.61 29.83
N GLY A 254 7.29 -14.28 29.75
CA GLY A 254 7.28 -13.45 30.95
C GLY A 254 6.10 -13.87 31.80
N GLY A 255 6.39 -14.22 33.06
CA GLY A 255 5.42 -14.70 34.04
C GLY A 255 4.25 -13.71 34.23
N PRO A 256 3.14 -14.16 34.77
CA PRO A 256 2.02 -13.30 35.16
C PRO A 256 2.46 -12.46 36.37
N GLY A 257 2.63 -11.17 36.14
CA GLY A 257 3.07 -10.29 37.23
C GLY A 257 2.89 -8.83 36.84
N GLN A 258 1.81 -8.26 37.44
CA GLN A 258 1.48 -6.87 37.68
C GLN A 258 0.98 -6.04 36.50
#